data_0049084359aa09f4b2992ee7f1981cad
#
_entry.id   0049084359aa09f4b2992ee7f1981cad
#
_cell.length_a   1.000
_cell.length_b   1.000
_cell.length_c   1.000
_cell.angle_alpha   90.00
_cell.angle_beta   90.00
_cell.angle_gamma   90.00
#
_symmetry.space_group_name_H-M   'P 1'
#
loop_
_entity.id
_entity.type
_entity.pdbx_description
1 polymer ?
#
loop_
_entity_poly.entity_id
_entity_poly.type
_entity_poly.pdbx_seq_one_letter_code
_entity_poly.pdbx_strand_id
1 'polypeptide(L)'
;RGAMLTGQYPHNNGLIGLSHRGFRINGKHHLANYMKQHGYETVLSGVQHEIKLHEEETLGYERCLNPMEYYRNDLPQCELYTWQDEMAAENAVNYLKNRGKDERPFFLAVGFGCTHREYPRVPDEYETDYVQVPKALPNLPDVRKDMAGMQIAVDTVDRLCGKILDALKETGEYENTLIFFTTDHGLPFPMMKCNLYDDGTGVSFILRYPGMPRVHCISDALLSQIDVFP
;
A
#
# COMPACT_ATOMS: atom_id res chain seq x y z
N ARG A 1 -7.57 3.73 -3.31
CA ARG A 1 -6.57 3.24 -4.29
C ARG A 1 -6.98 3.59 -5.73
N GLY A 2 -8.16 3.18 -6.22
CA GLY A 2 -8.60 3.49 -7.59
C GLY A 2 -8.62 4.99 -7.92
N ALA A 3 -9.06 5.85 -6.99
CA ALA A 3 -9.02 7.30 -7.18
C ALA A 3 -7.58 7.83 -7.32
N MET A 4 -6.67 7.36 -6.48
CA MET A 4 -5.26 7.71 -6.49
C MET A 4 -4.58 7.35 -7.82
N LEU A 5 -4.82 6.15 -8.32
CA LEU A 5 -4.15 5.64 -9.51
C LEU A 5 -4.85 6.02 -10.84
N THR A 6 -5.96 6.76 -10.79
CA THR A 6 -6.63 7.31 -11.98
C THR A 6 -6.72 8.82 -12.00
N GLY A 7 -6.36 9.52 -10.90
CA GLY A 7 -6.61 10.95 -10.75
C GLY A 7 -8.10 11.32 -10.82
N GLN A 8 -9.00 10.35 -10.58
CA GLN A 8 -10.43 10.53 -10.77
C GLN A 8 -11.22 10.09 -9.55
N TYR A 9 -12.26 10.85 -9.22
CA TYR A 9 -13.21 10.43 -8.19
C TYR A 9 -13.91 9.12 -8.55
N PRO A 10 -14.35 8.30 -7.57
CA PRO A 10 -14.96 7.00 -7.81
C PRO A 10 -16.14 7.01 -8.80
N HIS A 11 -16.96 8.06 -8.80
CA HIS A 11 -18.08 8.19 -9.74
C HIS A 11 -17.64 8.45 -11.18
N ASN A 12 -16.41 8.93 -11.41
CA ASN A 12 -15.84 9.14 -12.74
C ASN A 12 -15.05 7.92 -13.22
N ASN A 13 -14.30 7.26 -12.33
CA ASN A 13 -13.49 6.09 -12.70
C ASN A 13 -14.28 4.77 -12.71
N GLY A 14 -15.52 4.76 -12.18
CA GLY A 14 -16.41 3.60 -12.14
C GLY A 14 -16.28 2.70 -10.92
N LEU A 15 -15.22 2.84 -10.10
CA LEU A 15 -15.01 2.01 -8.92
C LEU A 15 -15.71 2.62 -7.70
N ILE A 16 -17.04 2.66 -7.73
CA ILE A 16 -17.87 3.19 -6.63
C ILE A 16 -18.09 2.19 -5.49
N GLY A 17 -17.53 0.98 -5.60
CA GLY A 17 -17.60 -0.08 -4.61
C GLY A 17 -16.45 -1.07 -4.80
N LEU A 18 -16.54 -2.21 -4.12
CA LEU A 18 -15.46 -3.20 -4.11
C LEU A 18 -15.44 -4.01 -5.43
N SER A 19 -14.26 -4.17 -6.01
CA SER A 19 -14.07 -4.88 -7.29
C SER A 19 -14.58 -6.32 -7.26
N HIS A 20 -14.39 -7.03 -6.13
CA HIS A 20 -14.92 -8.38 -5.95
C HIS A 20 -16.46 -8.44 -5.79
N ARG A 21 -17.13 -7.28 -5.65
CA ARG A 21 -18.58 -7.12 -5.64
C ARG A 21 -19.14 -6.72 -7.00
N GLY A 22 -18.32 -6.76 -8.07
CA GLY A 22 -18.74 -6.49 -9.44
C GLY A 22 -18.52 -5.05 -9.92
N PHE A 23 -18.02 -4.14 -9.10
CA PHE A 23 -17.63 -2.82 -9.55
C PHE A 23 -16.32 -2.90 -10.36
N ARG A 24 -16.22 -2.07 -11.40
CA ARG A 24 -15.06 -2.08 -12.29
C ARG A 24 -14.54 -0.68 -12.51
N ILE A 25 -13.22 -0.56 -12.45
CA ILE A 25 -12.51 0.66 -12.79
C ILE A 25 -12.36 0.78 -14.31
N ASN A 26 -12.32 2.01 -14.81
CA ASN A 26 -11.91 2.27 -16.19
C ASN A 26 -10.37 2.28 -16.26
N GLY A 27 -9.78 1.16 -16.64
CA GLY A 27 -8.32 0.99 -16.69
C GLY A 27 -7.61 1.87 -17.73
N LYS A 28 -8.33 2.51 -18.67
CA LYS A 28 -7.69 3.40 -19.66
C LYS A 28 -6.98 4.59 -19.02
N HIS A 29 -7.49 5.08 -17.91
CA HIS A 29 -6.96 6.22 -17.17
C HIS A 29 -6.12 5.79 -15.96
N HIS A 30 -5.72 4.52 -15.89
CA HIS A 30 -4.93 4.03 -14.77
C HIS A 30 -3.44 4.40 -14.93
N LEU A 31 -2.78 4.79 -13.83
CA LEU A 31 -1.37 5.19 -13.83
C LEU A 31 -0.45 4.12 -14.43
N ALA A 32 -0.67 2.83 -14.14
CA ALA A 32 0.11 1.76 -14.74
C ALA A 32 0.00 1.75 -16.27
N ASN A 33 -1.22 1.96 -16.81
CA ASN A 33 -1.41 2.05 -18.26
C ASN A 33 -0.72 3.28 -18.86
N TYR A 34 -0.79 4.42 -18.18
CA TYR A 34 -0.07 5.63 -18.58
C TYR A 34 1.45 5.41 -18.61
N MET A 35 2.01 4.84 -17.55
CA MET A 35 3.44 4.54 -17.46
C MET A 35 3.89 3.54 -18.54
N LYS A 36 3.10 2.50 -18.80
CA LYS A 36 3.33 1.56 -19.90
C LYS A 36 3.41 2.25 -21.27
N GLN A 37 2.48 3.17 -21.56
CA GLN A 37 2.47 3.95 -22.81
C GLN A 37 3.70 4.86 -22.93
N HIS A 38 4.33 5.23 -21.83
CA HIS A 38 5.56 6.04 -21.79
C HIS A 38 6.84 5.20 -21.67
N GLY A 39 6.77 3.91 -21.97
CA GLY A 39 7.92 3.04 -22.08
C GLY A 39 8.41 2.42 -20.76
N TYR A 40 7.67 2.57 -19.67
CA TYR A 40 8.01 1.90 -18.41
C TYR A 40 7.59 0.44 -18.43
N GLU A 41 8.37 -0.44 -17.83
CA GLU A 41 7.90 -1.75 -17.40
C GLU A 41 7.00 -1.57 -16.18
N THR A 42 5.79 -2.12 -16.24
CA THR A 42 4.78 -1.92 -15.18
C THR A 42 4.55 -3.21 -14.41
N VAL A 43 4.83 -3.16 -13.11
CA VAL A 43 4.95 -4.34 -12.25
C VAL A 43 4.08 -4.17 -11.00
N LEU A 44 3.34 -5.20 -10.65
CA LEU A 44 2.54 -5.28 -9.43
C LEU A 44 3.09 -6.39 -8.53
N SER A 45 3.23 -6.09 -7.24
CA SER A 45 3.47 -7.08 -6.18
C SER A 45 2.49 -6.86 -5.03
N GLY A 46 1.86 -7.92 -4.55
CA GLY A 46 0.94 -7.86 -3.42
C GLY A 46 -0.50 -7.45 -3.80
N VAL A 47 -1.18 -6.81 -2.86
CA VAL A 47 -2.63 -6.52 -2.92
C VAL A 47 -2.95 -5.34 -3.84
N GLN A 48 -4.00 -5.48 -4.67
CA GLN A 48 -4.49 -4.39 -5.53
C GLN A 48 -5.93 -3.94 -5.24
N HIS A 49 -6.93 -4.74 -5.15
CA HIS A 49 -8.36 -4.41 -4.90
C HIS A 49 -9.04 -3.45 -5.89
N GLU A 50 -8.45 -3.21 -7.05
CA GLU A 50 -8.99 -2.29 -8.06
C GLU A 50 -9.74 -3.01 -9.16
N ILE A 51 -9.34 -4.27 -9.41
CA ILE A 51 -9.94 -5.16 -10.39
C ILE A 51 -10.02 -6.57 -9.82
N LYS A 52 -10.70 -7.47 -10.50
CA LYS A 52 -10.70 -8.87 -10.14
C LYS A 52 -9.31 -9.47 -10.26
N LEU A 53 -9.03 -10.47 -9.45
CA LEU A 53 -7.79 -11.23 -9.50
C LEU A 53 -7.57 -11.80 -10.92
N HIS A 54 -6.33 -11.75 -11.37
CA HIS A 54 -5.89 -12.20 -12.71
C HIS A 54 -6.44 -11.36 -13.89
N GLU A 55 -6.96 -10.17 -13.63
CA GLU A 55 -7.34 -9.19 -14.66
C GLU A 55 -6.42 -7.93 -14.62
N GLU A 56 -5.29 -7.97 -13.90
CA GLU A 56 -4.41 -6.83 -13.63
C GLU A 56 -3.82 -6.21 -14.90
N GLU A 57 -3.68 -7.00 -15.96
CA GLU A 57 -3.26 -6.54 -17.28
C GLU A 57 -4.19 -5.47 -17.86
N THR A 58 -5.48 -5.50 -17.50
CA THR A 58 -6.46 -4.51 -17.95
C THR A 58 -6.25 -3.13 -17.35
N LEU A 59 -5.48 -3.04 -16.23
CA LEU A 59 -5.03 -1.80 -15.61
C LEU A 59 -3.71 -1.28 -16.22
N GLY A 60 -3.06 -2.10 -17.04
CA GLY A 60 -1.79 -1.77 -17.67
C GLY A 60 -0.57 -2.42 -17.02
N TYR A 61 -0.73 -3.26 -16.01
CA TYR A 61 0.39 -4.03 -15.47
C TYR A 61 0.84 -5.12 -16.46
N GLU A 62 2.12 -5.11 -16.82
CA GLU A 62 2.73 -6.13 -17.69
C GLU A 62 3.14 -7.38 -16.91
N ARG A 63 3.43 -7.20 -15.64
CA ARG A 63 3.83 -8.30 -14.74
C ARG A 63 3.10 -8.19 -13.41
N CYS A 64 2.50 -9.30 -12.98
CA CYS A 64 2.09 -9.52 -11.60
C CYS A 64 3.04 -10.54 -10.97
N LEU A 65 3.69 -10.16 -9.87
CA LEU A 65 4.70 -10.99 -9.20
C LEU A 65 4.09 -11.98 -8.21
N ASN A 66 2.77 -11.93 -7.99
CA ASN A 66 2.10 -12.81 -7.04
C ASN A 66 2.01 -14.23 -7.62
N PRO A 67 2.64 -15.24 -7.00
CA PRO A 67 2.45 -16.62 -7.40
C PRO A 67 1.06 -17.14 -7.00
N MET A 68 0.66 -18.31 -7.50
CA MET A 68 -0.68 -18.87 -7.20
C MET A 68 -0.90 -19.12 -5.71
N GLU A 69 0.13 -19.51 -4.96
CA GLU A 69 0.08 -19.70 -3.53
C GLU A 69 -0.19 -18.42 -2.73
N TYR A 70 0.08 -17.24 -3.29
CA TYR A 70 -0.26 -15.94 -2.69
C TYR A 70 -1.75 -15.85 -2.35
N TYR A 71 -2.60 -16.51 -3.13
CA TYR A 71 -4.06 -16.46 -3.01
C TYR A 71 -4.65 -17.56 -2.12
N ARG A 72 -3.81 -18.25 -1.34
CA ARG A 72 -4.28 -19.22 -0.34
C ARG A 72 -5.21 -18.58 0.68
N ASN A 73 -6.08 -19.40 1.29
CA ASN A 73 -7.06 -18.95 2.28
C ASN A 73 -7.20 -19.92 3.46
N ASP A 74 -6.20 -20.73 3.70
CA ASP A 74 -6.15 -21.77 4.74
C ASP A 74 -5.48 -21.30 6.04
N LEU A 75 -5.01 -20.05 6.09
CA LEU A 75 -4.46 -19.43 7.27
C LEU A 75 -5.49 -18.52 7.95
N PRO A 76 -5.40 -18.33 9.30
CA PRO A 76 -6.08 -17.23 9.96
C PRO A 76 -5.76 -15.88 9.31
N GLN A 77 -6.73 -14.97 9.29
CA GLN A 77 -6.59 -13.71 8.54
C GLN A 77 -5.38 -12.87 8.97
N CYS A 78 -5.09 -12.83 10.28
CA CYS A 78 -3.94 -12.11 10.81
C CYS A 78 -2.58 -12.68 10.35
N GLU A 79 -2.49 -14.00 10.22
CA GLU A 79 -1.29 -14.67 9.72
C GLU A 79 -1.20 -14.57 8.19
N LEU A 80 -2.34 -14.64 7.53
CA LEU A 80 -2.44 -14.56 6.07
C LEU A 80 -1.89 -13.23 5.55
N TYR A 81 -2.30 -12.10 6.14
CA TYR A 81 -1.80 -10.79 5.71
C TYR A 81 -0.29 -10.66 5.90
N THR A 82 0.22 -11.05 7.07
CA THR A 82 1.67 -11.01 7.31
C THR A 82 2.44 -11.85 6.30
N TRP A 83 1.99 -13.07 6.03
CA TRP A 83 2.62 -13.97 5.07
C TRP A 83 2.55 -13.43 3.63
N GLN A 84 1.39 -12.90 3.23
CA GLN A 84 1.22 -12.29 1.90
C GLN A 84 2.12 -11.08 1.71
N ASP A 85 2.24 -10.25 2.73
CA ASP A 85 3.05 -9.02 2.68
C ASP A 85 4.55 -9.34 2.64
N GLU A 86 5.00 -10.35 3.39
CA GLU A 86 6.37 -10.82 3.31
C GLU A 86 6.69 -11.36 1.90
N MET A 87 5.81 -12.14 1.31
CA MET A 87 5.95 -12.62 -0.06
C MET A 87 5.95 -11.46 -1.08
N ALA A 88 5.06 -10.49 -0.91
CA ALA A 88 5.01 -9.33 -1.80
C ALA A 88 6.29 -8.51 -1.76
N ALA A 89 6.85 -8.29 -0.56
CA ALA A 89 8.12 -7.59 -0.40
C ALA A 89 9.30 -8.39 -0.97
N GLU A 90 9.35 -9.70 -0.73
CA GLU A 90 10.38 -10.58 -1.30
C GLU A 90 10.35 -10.59 -2.83
N ASN A 91 9.18 -10.72 -3.42
CA ASN A 91 9.00 -10.67 -4.87
C ASN A 91 9.44 -9.32 -5.46
N ALA A 92 9.11 -8.20 -4.80
CA ALA A 92 9.57 -6.88 -5.20
C ALA A 92 11.11 -6.75 -5.11
N VAL A 93 11.72 -7.22 -4.02
CA VAL A 93 13.19 -7.25 -3.84
C VAL A 93 13.85 -8.11 -4.92
N ASN A 94 13.32 -9.31 -5.17
CA ASN A 94 13.85 -10.21 -6.20
C ASN A 94 13.73 -9.60 -7.60
N TYR A 95 12.62 -8.94 -7.90
CA TYR A 95 12.46 -8.19 -9.15
C TYR A 95 13.55 -7.13 -9.30
N LEU A 96 13.74 -6.26 -8.30
CA LEU A 96 14.74 -5.20 -8.32
C LEU A 96 16.18 -5.74 -8.49
N LYS A 97 16.51 -6.81 -7.78
CA LYS A 97 17.87 -7.41 -7.82
C LYS A 97 18.18 -8.16 -9.11
N ASN A 98 17.17 -8.70 -9.77
CA ASN A 98 17.36 -9.53 -10.97
C ASN A 98 17.09 -8.80 -12.30
N ARG A 99 16.61 -7.55 -12.26
CA ARG A 99 16.48 -6.75 -13.48
C ARG A 99 17.84 -6.25 -13.96
N GLY A 100 18.04 -6.18 -15.28
CA GLY A 100 19.27 -5.66 -15.89
C GLY A 100 19.36 -4.13 -15.79
N LYS A 101 20.58 -3.61 -15.75
CA LYS A 101 20.81 -2.14 -15.69
C LYS A 101 20.38 -1.39 -16.97
N ASP A 102 20.36 -2.08 -18.09
CA ASP A 102 19.99 -1.52 -19.40
C ASP A 102 18.51 -1.78 -19.76
N GLU A 103 17.71 -2.25 -18.80
CA GLU A 103 16.29 -2.44 -18.99
C GLU A 103 15.52 -1.12 -18.94
N ARG A 104 14.29 -1.15 -19.49
CA ARG A 104 13.37 0.00 -19.44
C ARG A 104 13.20 0.51 -18.02
N PRO A 105 12.92 1.82 -17.81
CA PRO A 105 12.52 2.30 -16.49
C PRO A 105 11.29 1.51 -15.99
N PHE A 106 11.11 1.42 -14.69
CA PHE A 106 10.02 0.65 -14.11
C PHE A 106 9.02 1.51 -13.34
N PHE A 107 7.79 1.05 -13.32
CA PHE A 107 6.75 1.44 -12.37
C PHE A 107 6.41 0.21 -11.53
N LEU A 108 6.83 0.20 -10.28
CA LEU A 108 6.59 -0.89 -9.34
C LEU A 108 5.56 -0.46 -8.29
N ALA A 109 4.39 -1.07 -8.33
CA ALA A 109 3.37 -0.93 -7.30
C ALA A 109 3.46 -2.09 -6.31
N VAL A 110 3.66 -1.78 -5.02
CA VAL A 110 3.66 -2.78 -3.96
C VAL A 110 2.47 -2.51 -3.03
N GLY A 111 1.60 -3.48 -2.89
CA GLY A 111 0.43 -3.39 -2.03
C GLY A 111 0.50 -4.36 -0.86
N PHE A 112 0.36 -3.84 0.36
CA PHE A 112 0.32 -4.62 1.59
C PHE A 112 -1.10 -4.80 2.12
N GLY A 113 -1.38 -5.96 2.73
CA GLY A 113 -2.61 -6.27 3.44
C GLY A 113 -2.60 -5.73 4.87
N CYS A 114 -1.45 -5.73 5.55
CA CYS A 114 -1.26 -4.99 6.79
C CYS A 114 -1.34 -3.47 6.47
N THR A 115 -2.03 -2.72 7.24
CA THR A 115 -2.60 -2.84 8.58
C THR A 115 -4.11 -3.17 8.62
N HIS A 116 -4.62 -4.00 7.73
CA HIS A 116 -6.04 -4.42 7.76
C HIS A 116 -6.32 -5.33 8.98
N ARG A 117 -7.55 -5.29 9.50
CA ARG A 117 -8.00 -6.28 10.47
C ARG A 117 -8.16 -7.65 9.79
N GLU A 118 -7.90 -8.78 10.46
CA GLU A 118 -7.52 -8.90 11.86
C GLU A 118 -6.01 -8.63 12.05
N TYR A 119 -5.66 -8.07 13.21
CA TYR A 119 -4.27 -7.78 13.55
C TYR A 119 -3.52 -9.01 14.04
N PRO A 120 -2.17 -9.01 13.97
CA PRO A 120 -1.33 -10.01 14.61
C PRO A 120 -1.64 -10.13 16.10
N ARG A 121 -1.46 -11.34 16.62
CA ARG A 121 -1.61 -11.58 18.06
C ARG A 121 -0.61 -10.74 18.84
N VAL A 122 -1.11 -10.02 19.84
CA VAL A 122 -0.28 -9.27 20.78
C VAL A 122 0.34 -10.26 21.76
N PRO A 123 1.68 -10.33 21.88
CA PRO A 123 2.36 -11.17 22.88
C PRO A 123 1.93 -10.81 24.30
N ASP A 124 1.93 -11.78 25.19
CA ASP A 124 1.47 -11.56 26.57
C ASP A 124 2.42 -10.63 27.36
N GLU A 125 3.69 -10.56 26.97
CA GLU A 125 4.71 -9.65 27.50
C GLU A 125 4.64 -8.22 26.97
N TYR A 126 3.75 -7.93 26.01
CA TYR A 126 3.62 -6.60 25.43
C TYR A 126 2.95 -5.63 26.39
N GLU A 127 3.61 -4.54 26.73
CA GLU A 127 3.14 -3.55 27.71
C GLU A 127 2.04 -2.67 27.14
N THR A 128 0.80 -3.19 27.08
CA THR A 128 -0.35 -2.49 26.51
C THR A 128 -0.79 -1.25 27.30
N ASP A 129 -0.34 -1.09 28.53
CA ASP A 129 -0.68 0.08 29.36
C ASP A 129 -0.10 1.39 28.84
N TYR A 130 0.99 1.32 28.08
CA TYR A 130 1.64 2.47 27.46
C TYR A 130 1.14 2.77 26.02
N VAL A 131 0.25 1.94 25.50
CA VAL A 131 -0.29 2.13 24.15
C VAL A 131 -1.22 3.32 24.13
N GLN A 132 -0.92 4.29 23.27
CA GLN A 132 -1.76 5.46 23.07
C GLN A 132 -2.98 5.12 22.22
N VAL A 133 -4.15 5.53 22.70
CA VAL A 133 -5.41 5.37 22.01
C VAL A 133 -5.82 6.69 21.39
N PRO A 134 -6.26 6.71 20.10
CA PRO A 134 -6.81 7.91 19.47
C PRO A 134 -7.94 8.54 20.31
N LYS A 135 -8.05 9.86 20.32
CA LYS A 135 -9.03 10.60 21.16
C LYS A 135 -10.49 10.21 20.89
N ALA A 136 -10.79 9.75 19.68
CA ALA A 136 -12.12 9.32 19.30
C ALA A 136 -12.54 7.96 19.90
N LEU A 137 -11.59 7.22 20.50
CA LEU A 137 -11.84 5.90 21.07
C LEU A 137 -11.77 5.95 22.61
N PRO A 138 -12.56 5.10 23.31
CA PRO A 138 -12.45 4.98 24.77
C PRO A 138 -11.12 4.32 25.14
N ASN A 139 -10.43 4.87 26.13
CA ASN A 139 -9.17 4.30 26.63
C ASN A 139 -9.45 3.11 27.58
N LEU A 140 -9.73 1.95 27.00
CA LEU A 140 -10.02 0.70 27.69
C LEU A 140 -8.91 -0.33 27.41
N PRO A 141 -8.71 -1.33 28.30
CA PRO A 141 -7.70 -2.37 28.09
C PRO A 141 -7.82 -3.09 26.74
N ASP A 142 -9.03 -3.47 26.33
CA ASP A 142 -9.27 -4.16 25.06
C ASP A 142 -8.94 -3.26 23.85
N VAL A 143 -9.23 -1.95 23.94
CA VAL A 143 -8.89 -1.00 22.87
C VAL A 143 -7.38 -0.80 22.79
N ARG A 144 -6.69 -0.71 23.93
CA ARG A 144 -5.21 -0.66 23.94
C ARG A 144 -4.58 -1.92 23.35
N LYS A 145 -5.14 -3.10 23.67
CA LYS A 145 -4.67 -4.36 23.09
C LYS A 145 -4.88 -4.40 21.58
N ASP A 146 -6.01 -3.93 21.11
CA ASP A 146 -6.33 -3.86 19.68
C ASP A 146 -5.39 -2.86 18.94
N MET A 147 -5.11 -1.72 19.55
CA MET A 147 -4.12 -0.77 19.06
C MET A 147 -2.69 -1.34 19.05
N ALA A 148 -2.31 -2.13 20.06
CA ALA A 148 -1.03 -2.83 20.09
C ALA A 148 -0.90 -3.80 18.91
N GLY A 149 -1.94 -4.56 18.60
CA GLY A 149 -1.97 -5.42 17.41
C GLY A 149 -1.79 -4.64 16.11
N MET A 150 -2.40 -3.46 16.00
CA MET A 150 -2.18 -2.56 14.88
C MET A 150 -0.74 -2.05 14.81
N GLN A 151 -0.12 -1.68 15.94
CA GLN A 151 1.29 -1.24 15.97
C GLN A 151 2.22 -2.35 15.47
N ILE A 152 2.01 -3.59 15.88
CA ILE A 152 2.76 -4.76 15.38
C ILE A 152 2.61 -4.91 13.86
N ALA A 153 1.40 -4.68 13.33
CA ALA A 153 1.19 -4.70 11.88
C ALA A 153 1.91 -3.54 11.17
N VAL A 154 1.96 -2.35 11.76
CA VAL A 154 2.73 -1.21 11.24
C VAL A 154 4.22 -1.51 11.23
N ASP A 155 4.77 -2.06 12.31
CA ASP A 155 6.19 -2.47 12.39
C ASP A 155 6.54 -3.50 11.30
N THR A 156 5.60 -4.40 10.99
CA THR A 156 5.76 -5.35 9.88
C THR A 156 5.89 -4.62 8.54
N VAL A 157 4.99 -3.70 8.24
CA VAL A 157 5.02 -2.91 6.99
C VAL A 157 6.29 -2.07 6.91
N ASP A 158 6.69 -1.40 7.99
CA ASP A 158 7.91 -0.59 8.03
C ASP A 158 9.16 -1.42 7.69
N ARG A 159 9.31 -2.57 8.34
CA ARG A 159 10.39 -3.52 8.07
C ARG A 159 10.41 -3.99 6.61
N LEU A 160 9.24 -4.27 6.02
CA LEU A 160 9.13 -4.73 4.64
C LEU A 160 9.43 -3.60 3.64
N CYS A 161 8.98 -2.38 3.91
CA CYS A 161 9.37 -1.20 3.15
C CYS A 161 10.89 -0.98 3.21
N GLY A 162 11.48 -1.14 4.39
CA GLY A 162 12.94 -1.09 4.57
C GLY A 162 13.69 -2.05 3.63
N LYS A 163 13.26 -3.31 3.53
CA LYS A 163 13.86 -4.31 2.61
C LYS A 163 13.82 -3.85 1.15
N ILE A 164 12.71 -3.26 0.71
CA ILE A 164 12.56 -2.77 -0.68
C ILE A 164 13.47 -1.57 -0.93
N LEU A 165 13.52 -0.62 0.03
CA LEU A 165 14.40 0.54 -0.05
C LEU A 165 15.89 0.14 -0.07
N ASP A 166 16.27 -0.86 0.70
CA ASP A 166 17.63 -1.39 0.70
C ASP A 166 17.98 -2.07 -0.62
N ALA A 167 17.04 -2.83 -1.22
CA ALA A 167 17.23 -3.39 -2.55
C ALA A 167 17.43 -2.30 -3.62
N LEU A 168 16.68 -1.19 -3.57
CA LEU A 168 16.88 -0.04 -4.46
C LEU A 168 18.28 0.57 -4.30
N LYS A 169 18.79 0.68 -3.05
CA LYS A 169 20.15 1.18 -2.79
C LYS A 169 21.21 0.21 -3.29
N GLU A 170 21.07 -1.08 -2.99
CA GLU A 170 22.00 -2.14 -3.42
C GLU A 170 22.12 -2.24 -4.95
N THR A 171 21.02 -2.02 -5.67
CA THR A 171 21.01 -2.03 -7.14
C THR A 171 21.43 -0.70 -7.77
N GLY A 172 21.57 0.35 -6.97
CA GLY A 172 21.92 1.69 -7.44
C GLY A 172 20.76 2.49 -8.06
N GLU A 173 19.52 1.98 -7.91
CA GLU A 173 18.33 2.62 -8.49
C GLU A 173 17.73 3.69 -7.54
N TYR A 174 18.08 3.68 -6.26
CA TYR A 174 17.47 4.55 -5.24
C TYR A 174 17.52 6.03 -5.61
N GLU A 175 18.68 6.53 -6.07
CA GLU A 175 18.86 7.95 -6.36
C GLU A 175 18.08 8.43 -7.60
N ASN A 176 17.69 7.50 -8.48
CA ASN A 176 16.91 7.80 -9.69
C ASN A 176 15.45 7.34 -9.62
N THR A 177 14.95 6.97 -8.44
CA THR A 177 13.58 6.49 -8.26
C THR A 177 12.75 7.51 -7.51
N LEU A 178 11.58 7.88 -8.05
CA LEU A 178 10.54 8.54 -7.29
C LEU A 178 9.83 7.49 -6.44
N ILE A 179 9.74 7.72 -5.13
CA ILE A 179 9.14 6.82 -4.17
C ILE A 179 8.04 7.57 -3.43
N PHE A 180 6.83 7.03 -3.39
CA PHE A 180 5.82 7.50 -2.47
C PHE A 180 5.23 6.33 -1.68
N PHE A 181 4.96 6.57 -0.42
CA PHE A 181 4.26 5.67 0.48
C PHE A 181 2.96 6.33 0.92
N THR A 182 1.87 5.58 0.92
CA THR A 182 0.56 6.07 1.38
C THR A 182 -0.30 4.93 1.91
N THR A 183 -1.31 5.29 2.71
CA THR A 183 -2.41 4.39 3.09
C THR A 183 -3.65 4.73 2.27
N ASP A 184 -4.56 3.79 2.08
CA ASP A 184 -5.75 3.98 1.25
C ASP A 184 -6.89 4.71 1.96
N HIS A 185 -6.91 4.67 3.28
CA HIS A 185 -7.86 5.38 4.17
C HIS A 185 -7.28 5.47 5.59
N GLY A 186 -8.01 6.11 6.50
CA GLY A 186 -7.65 6.22 7.91
C GLY A 186 -7.79 4.89 8.66
N LEU A 187 -7.63 4.96 9.98
CA LEU A 187 -7.55 3.79 10.85
C LEU A 187 -8.81 2.93 10.81
N PRO A 188 -8.69 1.58 10.84
CA PRO A 188 -9.84 0.67 10.80
C PRO A 188 -10.49 0.47 12.17
N PHE A 189 -10.87 1.57 12.82
CA PHE A 189 -11.58 1.62 14.10
C PHE A 189 -12.94 2.29 13.95
N PRO A 190 -13.85 2.14 14.95
CA PRO A 190 -15.14 2.80 14.97
C PRO A 190 -15.00 4.31 14.78
N MET A 191 -15.89 4.93 14.03
CA MET A 191 -15.92 6.36 13.68
C MET A 191 -14.78 6.83 12.77
N MET A 192 -13.90 5.94 12.29
CA MET A 192 -12.77 6.23 11.42
C MET A 192 -13.00 5.65 10.02
N LYS A 193 -12.50 4.47 9.69
CA LYS A 193 -12.73 3.82 8.38
C LYS A 193 -14.21 3.86 7.97
N CYS A 194 -14.48 4.15 6.70
CA CYS A 194 -15.82 4.33 6.14
C CYS A 194 -16.59 5.56 6.64
N ASN A 195 -15.93 6.50 7.31
CA ASN A 195 -16.48 7.77 7.74
C ASN A 195 -15.72 8.94 7.10
N LEU A 196 -16.37 10.10 7.04
CA LEU A 196 -15.80 11.34 6.45
C LEU A 196 -15.22 12.29 7.51
N TYR A 197 -14.93 11.79 8.71
CA TYR A 197 -14.17 12.50 9.71
C TYR A 197 -12.68 12.43 9.42
N ASP A 198 -11.88 13.31 10.02
CA ASP A 198 -10.44 13.40 9.78
C ASP A 198 -9.72 12.08 10.00
N ASP A 199 -10.06 11.33 11.06
CA ASP A 199 -9.48 10.01 11.35
C ASP A 199 -9.87 8.93 10.31
N GLY A 200 -10.90 9.16 9.51
CA GLY A 200 -11.34 8.26 8.44
C GLY A 200 -10.77 8.62 7.07
N THR A 201 -10.59 9.92 6.81
CA THR A 201 -10.09 10.45 5.52
C THR A 201 -8.61 10.78 5.53
N GLY A 202 -8.01 11.00 6.72
CA GLY A 202 -6.59 11.25 6.88
C GLY A 202 -5.76 10.02 6.50
N VAL A 203 -4.80 10.22 5.61
CA VAL A 203 -3.88 9.17 5.12
C VAL A 203 -2.44 9.56 5.35
N SER A 204 -1.59 8.58 5.55
CA SER A 204 -0.14 8.80 5.52
C SER A 204 0.31 9.10 4.10
N PHE A 205 1.21 10.06 3.92
CA PHE A 205 1.81 10.35 2.63
C PHE A 205 3.27 10.74 2.82
N ILE A 206 4.18 9.92 2.31
CA ILE A 206 5.63 10.16 2.34
C ILE A 206 6.13 10.14 0.90
N LEU A 207 6.84 11.19 0.52
CA LEU A 207 7.35 11.36 -0.83
C LEU A 207 8.87 11.56 -0.83
N ARG A 208 9.55 10.84 -1.72
CA ARG A 208 10.94 11.07 -2.08
C ARG A 208 11.07 11.05 -3.60
N TYR A 209 11.76 12.03 -4.18
CA TYR A 209 12.06 12.05 -5.62
C TYR A 209 13.51 12.46 -5.88
N PRO A 210 14.08 12.11 -7.05
CA PRO A 210 15.43 12.49 -7.43
C PRO A 210 15.64 13.99 -7.39
N GLY A 211 16.74 14.44 -6.79
CA GLY A 211 17.05 15.88 -6.69
C GLY A 211 16.18 16.67 -5.71
N MET A 212 15.47 16.01 -4.83
CA MET A 212 14.66 16.68 -3.79
C MET A 212 15.52 17.66 -2.96
N PRO A 213 15.18 18.97 -2.94
CA PRO A 213 16.06 20.00 -2.35
C PRO A 213 16.08 19.96 -0.82
N ARG A 214 15.10 19.33 -0.21
CA ARG A 214 14.98 19.19 1.24
C ARG A 214 14.63 17.76 1.61
N VAL A 215 15.39 17.20 2.54
CA VAL A 215 15.11 15.91 3.19
C VAL A 215 14.60 16.18 4.60
N HIS A 216 13.83 15.26 5.14
CA HIS A 216 13.25 15.36 6.50
C HIS A 216 12.42 16.64 6.74
N CYS A 217 11.64 17.04 5.74
CA CYS A 217 10.70 18.15 5.90
C CYS A 217 9.26 17.64 6.04
N ILE A 218 8.49 18.36 6.83
CA ILE A 218 7.03 18.19 6.94
C ILE A 218 6.39 19.31 6.14
N SER A 219 5.33 19.00 5.41
CA SER A 219 4.54 19.97 4.66
C SER A 219 3.10 19.98 5.17
N ASP A 220 2.57 21.16 5.46
CA ASP A 220 1.16 21.36 5.83
C ASP A 220 0.27 21.64 4.60
N ALA A 221 0.77 21.38 3.38
CA ALA A 221 -0.01 21.52 2.17
C ALA A 221 -1.21 20.56 2.19
N LEU A 222 -2.39 21.08 1.85
CA LEU A 222 -3.57 20.26 1.66
C LEU A 222 -3.41 19.47 0.36
N LEU A 223 -3.27 18.15 0.49
CA LEU A 223 -3.13 17.20 -0.60
C LEU A 223 -4.24 16.16 -0.55
N SER A 224 -4.70 15.75 -1.70
CA SER A 224 -5.58 14.60 -1.85
C SER A 224 -4.87 13.50 -2.63
N GLN A 225 -5.18 12.25 -2.34
CA GLN A 225 -4.65 11.13 -3.12
C GLN A 225 -4.98 11.21 -4.61
N ILE A 226 -6.02 11.94 -5.00
CA ILE A 226 -6.36 12.19 -6.40
C ILE A 226 -5.30 13.05 -7.13
N ASP A 227 -4.48 13.80 -6.38
CA ASP A 227 -3.42 14.64 -6.93
C ASP A 227 -2.14 13.86 -7.28
N VAL A 228 -2.07 12.56 -6.93
CA VAL A 228 -0.91 11.69 -7.23
C VAL A 228 -0.78 11.46 -8.74
N PHE A 229 -1.89 11.37 -9.44
CA PHE A 229 -1.91 11.22 -10.90
C PHE A 229 -2.89 12.23 -11.49
N PRO A 230 -2.41 13.39 -11.97
CA PRO A 230 -3.22 14.46 -12.52
C PRO A 230 -3.82 14.14 -13.91
#